data_1d8fcb1a2c4d1f4a4385fdaacd6dda39
#
_entry.id   1d8fcb1a2c4d1f4a4385fdaacd6dda39
#
_cell.length_a   1.000
_cell.length_b   1.000
_cell.length_c   1.000
_cell.angle_alpha   90.00
_cell.angle_beta   90.00
_cell.angle_gamma   90.00
#
_symmetry.space_group_name_H-M   'P 1'
#
loop_
_entity.id
_entity.type
_entity.pdbx_description
1 polymer ?
#
loop_
_entity_poly.entity_id
_entity_poly.type
_entity_poly.pdbx_seq_one_letter_code
_entity_poly.pdbx_strand_id
1 'polypeptide(L)'
;SREKVLDEFKEDLLLFQEEYCQSGETPLQLLEVEELKRQVHVAVALLPEKCRFIFEKYLYKNLSPQEIADECNLSVNTVRVQIKNAFDRLKKHLGPAVFILFLYLIKQ
;
A
#
# COMPACT_ATOMS: atom_id res chain seq x y z
N SER A 1 1.57 5.05 11.26
CA SER A 1 0.64 3.93 11.18
C SER A 1 0.04 3.80 9.77
N ARG A 2 -0.57 2.67 9.50
CA ARG A 2 -1.21 2.41 8.21
C ARG A 2 -2.39 3.35 7.96
N GLU A 3 -3.08 3.78 9.00
CA GLU A 3 -4.19 4.72 8.88
C GLU A 3 -3.76 6.07 8.33
N LYS A 4 -2.61 6.58 8.75
CA LYS A 4 -2.09 7.85 8.21
C LYS A 4 -1.76 7.74 6.73
N VAL A 5 -1.21 6.62 6.31
CA VAL A 5 -0.91 6.37 4.89
C VAL A 5 -2.21 6.32 4.09
N LEU A 6 -3.24 5.64 4.62
CA LEU A 6 -4.53 5.56 3.96
C LEU A 6 -5.22 6.91 3.82
N ASP A 7 -5.01 7.82 4.78
CA ASP A 7 -5.58 9.17 4.69
C ASP A 7 -5.07 9.94 3.48
N GLU A 8 -3.83 9.69 3.06
CA GLU A 8 -3.27 10.33 1.86
C GLU A 8 -3.99 9.91 0.58
N PHE A 9 -4.64 8.73 0.59
CA PHE A 9 -5.36 8.20 -0.56
C PHE A 9 -6.87 8.23 -0.38
N LYS A 10 -7.36 9.05 0.55
CA LYS A 10 -8.79 9.11 0.89
C LYS A 10 -9.66 9.46 -0.30
N GLU A 11 -9.22 10.41 -1.12
CA GLU A 11 -9.97 10.80 -2.31
C GLU A 11 -10.09 9.65 -3.31
N ASP A 12 -9.01 8.91 -3.52
CA ASP A 12 -9.02 7.74 -4.39
C ASP A 12 -9.99 6.68 -3.87
N LEU A 13 -10.01 6.46 -2.54
CA LEU A 13 -10.92 5.51 -1.91
C LEU A 13 -12.38 5.93 -2.10
N LEU A 14 -12.67 7.21 -1.94
CA LEU A 14 -14.03 7.72 -2.10
C LEU A 14 -14.52 7.59 -3.56
N LEU A 15 -13.67 7.93 -4.51
CA LEU A 15 -14.00 7.79 -5.93
C LEU A 15 -14.26 6.35 -6.30
N PHE A 16 -13.45 5.44 -5.78
CA PHE A 16 -13.63 4.01 -6.00
C PHE A 16 -14.97 3.52 -5.45
N GLN A 17 -15.32 3.97 -4.25
CA GLN A 17 -16.58 3.59 -3.63
C GLN A 17 -17.79 4.07 -4.43
N GLU A 18 -17.73 5.28 -4.98
CA GLU A 18 -18.80 5.80 -5.83
C GLU A 18 -18.93 5.01 -7.11
N GLU A 19 -17.81 4.63 -7.71
CA GLU A 19 -17.80 4.00 -9.03
C GLU A 19 -18.09 2.49 -8.96
N TYR A 20 -17.59 1.78 -7.97
CA TYR A 20 -17.59 0.32 -7.96
C TYR A 20 -18.38 -0.32 -6.81
N CYS A 21 -18.82 0.44 -5.82
CA CYS A 21 -19.48 -0.11 -4.64
C CYS A 21 -20.95 0.25 -4.53
N GLN A 22 -21.55 0.70 -5.61
CA GLN A 22 -22.98 1.10 -5.62
C GLN A 22 -23.92 -0.08 -5.44
N SER A 23 -23.45 -1.28 -5.74
CA SER A 23 -24.26 -2.50 -5.64
C SER A 23 -24.25 -3.15 -4.25
N GLY A 24 -23.54 -2.54 -3.29
CA GLY A 24 -23.41 -3.11 -1.94
C GLY A 24 -22.33 -4.16 -1.81
N GLU A 25 -21.60 -4.46 -2.87
CA GLU A 25 -20.49 -5.40 -2.82
C GLU A 25 -19.24 -4.73 -2.24
N THR A 26 -18.41 -5.51 -1.52
CA THR A 26 -17.14 -5.01 -1.03
C THR A 26 -16.12 -5.01 -2.18
N PRO A 27 -15.14 -4.06 -2.18
CA PRO A 27 -14.12 -4.06 -3.22
C PRO A 27 -13.35 -5.37 -3.36
N LEU A 28 -13.15 -6.08 -2.24
CA LEU A 28 -12.41 -7.34 -2.25
C LEU A 28 -13.15 -8.47 -2.96
N GLN A 29 -14.45 -8.32 -3.22
CA GLN A 29 -15.23 -9.30 -3.99
C GLN A 29 -14.99 -9.18 -5.50
N LEU A 30 -14.40 -8.05 -5.94
CA LEU A 30 -14.15 -7.81 -7.36
C LEU A 30 -12.90 -8.52 -7.88
N LEU A 31 -12.03 -8.95 -6.97
CA LEU A 31 -10.78 -9.63 -7.32
C LEU A 31 -10.46 -10.66 -6.26
N GLU A 32 -10.02 -11.84 -6.70
CA GLU A 32 -9.61 -12.88 -5.78
C GLU A 32 -8.41 -12.39 -4.95
N VAL A 33 -8.47 -12.62 -3.63
CA VAL A 33 -7.45 -12.11 -2.69
C VAL A 33 -6.06 -12.66 -3.03
N GLU A 34 -5.96 -13.93 -3.39
CA GLU A 34 -4.67 -14.53 -3.71
C GLU A 34 -4.06 -13.92 -4.97
N GLU A 35 -4.88 -13.61 -5.98
CA GLU A 35 -4.41 -12.93 -7.18
C GLU A 35 -3.96 -11.50 -6.86
N LEU A 36 -4.69 -10.80 -5.97
CA LEU A 36 -4.29 -9.47 -5.51
C LEU A 36 -2.93 -9.51 -4.82
N LYS A 37 -2.74 -10.48 -3.91
CA LYS A 37 -1.47 -10.66 -3.22
C LYS A 37 -0.33 -10.93 -4.20
N ARG A 38 -0.58 -11.74 -5.22
CA ARG A 38 0.42 -12.04 -6.24
C ARG A 38 0.83 -10.78 -7.00
N GLN A 39 -0.14 -9.98 -7.43
CA GLN A 39 0.15 -8.75 -8.16
C GLN A 39 0.92 -7.75 -7.30
N VAL A 40 0.56 -7.63 -6.04
CA VAL A 40 1.27 -6.76 -5.08
C VAL A 40 2.71 -7.25 -4.88
N HIS A 41 2.89 -8.55 -4.72
CA HIS A 41 4.23 -9.13 -4.54
C HIS A 41 5.14 -8.82 -5.73
N VAL A 42 4.63 -8.95 -6.95
CA VAL A 42 5.38 -8.61 -8.16
C VAL A 42 5.73 -7.13 -8.18
N ALA A 43 4.77 -6.26 -7.84
CA ALA A 43 4.99 -4.82 -7.84
C ALA A 43 6.04 -4.41 -6.80
N VAL A 44 6.00 -5.02 -5.61
CA VAL A 44 6.99 -4.76 -4.55
C VAL A 44 8.38 -5.19 -5.01
N ALA A 45 8.49 -6.32 -5.70
CA ALA A 45 9.77 -6.80 -6.21
C ALA A 45 10.40 -5.85 -7.22
N LEU A 46 9.60 -4.99 -7.85
CA LEU A 46 10.08 -4.02 -8.83
C LEU A 46 10.50 -2.68 -8.22
N LEU A 47 10.34 -2.49 -6.92
CA LEU A 47 10.75 -1.27 -6.24
C LEU A 47 12.28 -1.15 -6.23
N PRO A 48 12.82 0.09 -6.24
CA PRO A 48 14.26 0.29 -6.04
C PRO A 48 14.70 -0.35 -4.72
N GLU A 49 15.93 -0.81 -4.67
CA GLU A 49 16.44 -1.64 -3.57
C GLU A 49 16.19 -1.04 -2.18
N LYS A 50 16.56 0.22 -1.95
CA LYS A 50 16.37 0.85 -0.63
C LYS A 50 14.89 1.01 -0.29
N CYS A 51 14.10 1.45 -1.25
CA CYS A 51 12.66 1.63 -1.09
C CYS A 51 12.00 0.29 -0.78
N ARG A 52 12.35 -0.75 -1.52
CA ARG A 52 11.82 -2.10 -1.33
C ARG A 52 12.17 -2.63 0.06
N PHE A 53 13.42 -2.47 0.50
CA PHE A 53 13.88 -2.94 1.79
C PHE A 53 13.04 -2.35 2.93
N ILE A 54 12.81 -1.04 2.90
CA ILE A 54 12.01 -0.35 3.91
C ILE A 54 10.54 -0.75 3.79
N PHE A 55 10.01 -0.81 2.57
CA PHE A 55 8.61 -1.13 2.36
C PHE A 55 8.27 -2.56 2.75
N GLU A 56 9.15 -3.51 2.51
CA GLU A 56 8.95 -4.90 2.93
C GLU A 56 8.86 -5.02 4.45
N LYS A 57 9.68 -4.27 5.18
CA LYS A 57 9.57 -4.22 6.65
C LYS A 57 8.23 -3.67 7.11
N TYR A 58 7.78 -2.63 6.43
CA TYR A 58 6.49 -2.00 6.75
C TYR A 58 5.31 -2.92 6.44
N LEU A 59 5.30 -3.51 5.25
CA LEU A 59 4.17 -4.30 4.75
C LEU A 59 4.15 -5.72 5.29
N TYR A 60 5.26 -6.43 5.17
CA TYR A 60 5.31 -7.86 5.52
C TYR A 60 5.67 -8.13 6.97
N LYS A 61 6.53 -7.32 7.56
CA LYS A 61 6.91 -7.48 8.97
C LYS A 61 6.06 -6.64 9.91
N ASN A 62 5.18 -5.82 9.35
CA ASN A 62 4.24 -4.99 10.10
C ASN A 62 4.91 -4.04 11.09
N LEU A 63 6.08 -3.52 10.73
CA LEU A 63 6.80 -2.56 11.55
C LEU A 63 6.28 -1.15 11.31
N SER A 64 6.26 -0.35 12.37
CA SER A 64 5.92 1.07 12.25
C SER A 64 7.07 1.85 11.60
N PRO A 65 6.82 3.04 11.04
CA PRO A 65 7.90 3.87 10.52
C PRO A 65 8.99 4.16 11.56
N GLN A 66 8.63 4.36 12.84
CA GLN A 66 9.60 4.60 13.90
C GLN A 66 10.45 3.36 14.16
N GLU A 67 9.84 2.18 14.19
CA GLU A 67 10.58 0.93 14.38
C GLU A 67 11.57 0.69 13.23
N ILE A 68 11.14 0.97 12.00
CA ILE A 68 12.01 0.85 10.83
C ILE A 68 13.17 1.85 10.92
N ALA A 69 12.88 3.09 11.30
CA ALA A 69 13.90 4.13 11.45
C ALA A 69 14.95 3.72 12.48
N ASP A 70 14.52 3.20 13.62
CA ASP A 70 15.42 2.75 14.68
C ASP A 70 16.27 1.57 14.20
N GLU A 71 15.67 0.60 13.52
CA GLU A 71 16.38 -0.58 13.02
C GLU A 71 17.40 -0.24 11.93
N CYS A 72 17.04 0.69 11.06
CA CYS A 72 17.88 1.06 9.90
C CYS A 72 18.81 2.25 10.18
N ASN A 73 18.74 2.83 11.37
CA ASN A 73 19.50 4.02 11.75
C ASN A 73 19.24 5.19 10.79
N LEU A 74 17.96 5.41 10.52
CA LEU A 74 17.49 6.50 9.66
C LEU A 74 16.54 7.40 10.45
N SER A 75 16.29 8.61 9.93
CA SER A 75 15.24 9.44 10.50
C SER A 75 13.88 8.86 10.14
N VAL A 76 12.89 9.07 11.00
CA VAL A 76 11.53 8.62 10.73
C VAL A 76 10.96 9.31 9.49
N ASN A 77 11.34 10.55 9.25
CA ASN A 77 10.91 11.27 8.06
C ASN A 77 11.43 10.62 6.78
N THR A 78 12.69 10.21 6.77
CA THR A 78 13.27 9.48 5.63
C THR A 78 12.50 8.20 5.36
N VAL A 79 12.16 7.46 6.41
CA VAL A 79 11.38 6.22 6.28
C VAL A 79 10.00 6.51 5.70
N ARG A 80 9.31 7.53 6.19
CA ARG A 80 7.99 7.91 5.67
C ARG A 80 8.02 8.29 4.21
N VAL A 81 9.05 9.02 3.79
CA VAL A 81 9.22 9.39 2.37
C VAL A 81 9.39 8.14 1.51
N GLN A 82 10.19 7.17 1.96
CA GLN A 82 10.39 5.94 1.21
C GLN A 82 9.10 5.11 1.12
N ILE A 83 8.33 5.04 2.20
CA ILE A 83 7.05 4.34 2.21
C ILE A 83 6.08 5.01 1.22
N LYS A 84 6.00 6.33 1.24
CA LYS A 84 5.13 7.07 0.30
C LYS A 84 5.55 6.82 -1.15
N ASN A 85 6.85 6.87 -1.42
CA ASN A 85 7.36 6.61 -2.77
C ASN A 85 7.01 5.19 -3.21
N ALA A 86 7.08 4.22 -2.31
CA ALA A 86 6.69 2.85 -2.60
C ALA A 86 5.22 2.77 -2.99
N PHE A 87 4.33 3.40 -2.23
CA PHE A 87 2.90 3.43 -2.56
C PHE A 87 2.64 4.09 -3.91
N ASP A 88 3.31 5.21 -4.19
CA ASP A 88 3.15 5.89 -5.48
C ASP A 88 3.56 4.99 -6.64
N ARG A 89 4.66 4.26 -6.50
CA ARG A 89 5.12 3.32 -7.52
C ARG A 89 4.18 2.14 -7.69
N LEU A 90 3.66 1.61 -6.59
CA LEU A 90 2.67 0.54 -6.63
C LEU A 90 1.40 0.99 -7.35
N LYS A 91 0.94 2.20 -7.08
CA LYS A 91 -0.24 2.74 -7.75
C LYS A 91 -0.04 2.78 -9.27
N LYS A 92 1.14 3.23 -9.71
CA LYS A 92 1.45 3.28 -11.14
C LYS A 92 1.51 1.90 -11.77
N HIS A 93 2.07 0.94 -11.06
CA HIS A 93 2.25 -0.42 -11.59
C HIS A 93 0.94 -1.21 -11.60
N LEU A 94 0.17 -1.15 -10.51
CA LEU A 94 -1.05 -1.92 -10.36
C LEU A 94 -2.25 -1.31 -11.08
N GLY A 95 -2.22 0.01 -11.30
CA GLY A 95 -3.38 0.74 -11.78
C GLY A 95 -4.30 1.13 -10.64
N PRO A 96 -5.19 2.12 -10.87
CA PRO A 96 -5.97 2.70 -9.77
C PRO A 96 -6.92 1.72 -9.08
N ALA A 97 -7.63 0.88 -9.84
CA ALA A 97 -8.59 -0.04 -9.25
C ALA A 97 -7.91 -1.09 -8.37
N VAL A 98 -6.86 -1.74 -8.89
CA VAL A 98 -6.13 -2.78 -8.14
C VAL A 98 -5.43 -2.18 -6.94
N PHE A 99 -4.86 -0.99 -7.09
CA PHE A 99 -4.20 -0.28 -5.98
C PHE A 99 -5.19 -0.01 -4.84
N ILE A 100 -6.40 0.43 -5.15
CA ILE A 100 -7.43 0.67 -4.14
C ILE A 100 -7.82 -0.63 -3.43
N LEU A 101 -7.95 -1.73 -4.18
CA LEU A 101 -8.21 -3.04 -3.56
C LEU A 101 -7.08 -3.43 -2.60
N PHE A 102 -5.83 -3.14 -2.97
CA PHE A 102 -4.69 -3.35 -2.09
C PHE A 102 -4.80 -2.53 -0.81
N LEU A 103 -5.19 -1.25 -0.89
CA LEU A 103 -5.36 -0.40 0.30
C LEU A 103 -6.45 -0.95 1.22
N TYR A 104 -7.55 -1.47 0.67
CA TYR A 104 -8.57 -2.14 1.48
C TYR A 104 -8.02 -3.38 2.16
N LEU A 105 -7.19 -4.14 1.45
CA LEU A 105 -6.59 -5.36 2.01
C LEU A 105 -5.71 -5.04 3.23
N ILE A 106 -4.86 -4.03 3.13
CA ILE A 106 -3.96 -3.68 4.23
C ILE A 106 -4.64 -2.96 5.38
N LYS A 107 -5.82 -2.39 5.15
CA LYS A 107 -6.60 -1.74 6.20
C LYS A 107 -7.14 -2.76 7.21
N GLN A 108 -7.41 -3.96 6.76
CA GLN A 108 -7.88 -5.03 7.61
C GLN A 108 -6.70 -5.65 8.38
#